data_bf0a845813e93c037ae60c44deada8c7
#
_entry.id   bf0a845813e93c037ae60c44deada8c7
#
_cell.length_a   1.000
_cell.length_b   1.000
_cell.length_c   1.000
_cell.angle_alpha   90.00
_cell.angle_beta   90.00
_cell.angle_gamma   90.00
#
_symmetry.space_group_name_H-M   'P 1'
#
loop_
_entity.id
_entity.type
_entity.pdbx_description
1 polymer ?
#
loop_
_entity_poly.entity_id
_entity_poly.type
_entity_poly.pdbx_seq_one_letter_code
_entity_poly.pdbx_strand_id
1 'polypeptide(L)'
;LVLLFVAAVVASACGSSIVAVRVGNSTLDREDVVALVAEVTGRSSDTTVDAMTTAVVVDRFVQYEALVDLLADYDVVATSEERSTARDRLLAAGVDPGDPSLPRLIGWQAALDLVEVGGPGVGAAYEAHVGLLSYELCTSHILVSAEDDAHAVIHLLDTGGDFAALAVSVSQDPGSGQSGGSLGCVPLGSFVPTFERAVLGALAEGLSLVGPVPSQFGFHVIRIDEVRTVDPVQFEALGPRASAALLQVAGLSREVQVDARYGIWDRAVGRVAPPAGPLAPALARLRS
;
A
#
# COMPACT_ATOMS: atom_id res chain seq x y z
N LEU A 1 42.15 33.94 -42.63
CA LEU A 1 41.69 34.32 -41.30
C LEU A 1 40.61 33.29 -40.85
N VAL A 2 41.04 32.26 -40.12
CA VAL A 2 40.15 31.18 -39.62
C VAL A 2 39.69 31.60 -38.23
N LEU A 3 38.41 31.90 -38.05
CA LEU A 3 37.80 32.12 -36.74
C LEU A 3 37.45 30.75 -36.13
N LEU A 4 38.18 30.37 -35.09
CA LEU A 4 37.82 29.28 -34.21
C LEU A 4 36.69 29.74 -33.26
N PHE A 5 35.48 29.20 -33.44
CA PHE A 5 34.41 29.27 -32.44
C PHE A 5 34.68 28.20 -31.37
N VAL A 6 35.14 28.63 -30.22
CA VAL A 6 35.16 27.80 -29.02
C VAL A 6 33.75 27.86 -28.44
N ALA A 7 32.97 26.79 -28.65
CA ALA A 7 31.71 26.59 -27.97
C ALA A 7 32.02 26.14 -26.54
N ALA A 8 31.85 27.05 -25.58
CA ALA A 8 31.85 26.72 -24.17
C ALA A 8 30.58 25.90 -23.87
N VAL A 9 30.73 24.58 -23.72
CA VAL A 9 29.70 23.72 -23.15
C VAL A 9 29.65 24.05 -21.66
N VAL A 10 28.71 24.90 -21.28
CA VAL A 10 28.33 25.07 -19.88
C VAL A 10 27.58 23.80 -19.51
N ALA A 11 28.29 22.83 -18.90
CA ALA A 11 27.66 21.74 -18.23
C ALA A 11 26.93 22.31 -17.00
N SER A 12 25.65 22.64 -17.17
CA SER A 12 24.76 22.85 -16.06
C SER A 12 24.64 21.48 -15.34
N ALA A 13 25.45 21.31 -14.31
CA ALA A 13 25.22 20.28 -13.32
C ALA A 13 23.97 20.70 -12.50
N CYS A 14 22.79 20.64 -13.11
CA CYS A 14 21.55 20.54 -12.37
C CYS A 14 21.64 19.17 -11.68
N GLY A 15 21.86 19.18 -10.37
CA GLY A 15 21.66 18.01 -9.55
C GLY A 15 20.23 17.53 -9.84
N SER A 16 20.09 16.45 -10.61
CA SER A 16 18.80 15.82 -10.80
C SER A 16 18.34 15.35 -9.44
N SER A 17 17.31 15.99 -8.89
CA SER A 17 16.65 15.48 -7.69
C SER A 17 16.27 14.03 -7.96
N ILE A 18 16.68 13.14 -7.05
CA ILE A 18 16.43 11.72 -7.24
C ILE A 18 14.96 11.51 -6.85
N VAL A 19 14.11 11.30 -7.86
CA VAL A 19 12.71 10.97 -7.67
C VAL A 19 12.62 9.65 -6.91
N ALA A 20 12.03 9.69 -5.73
CA ALA A 20 11.81 8.52 -4.88
C ALA A 20 10.49 7.81 -5.23
N VAL A 21 9.47 8.58 -5.57
CA VAL A 21 8.13 8.07 -5.91
C VAL A 21 7.53 8.90 -7.04
N ARG A 22 6.79 8.23 -7.93
CA ARG A 22 5.95 8.83 -8.96
C ARG A 22 4.56 8.20 -8.93
N VAL A 23 3.53 9.03 -8.94
CA VAL A 23 2.12 8.62 -9.06
C VAL A 23 1.48 9.53 -10.11
N GLY A 24 1.11 8.99 -11.27
CA GLY A 24 0.65 9.82 -12.37
C GLY A 24 1.65 10.95 -12.69
N ASN A 25 1.20 12.20 -12.55
CA ASN A 25 2.03 13.40 -12.76
C ASN A 25 2.74 13.89 -11.49
N SER A 26 2.39 13.37 -10.31
CA SER A 26 2.96 13.77 -9.02
C SER A 26 4.26 13.04 -8.73
N THR A 27 5.23 13.75 -8.15
CA THR A 27 6.51 13.18 -7.71
C THR A 27 6.82 13.53 -6.27
N LEU A 28 7.54 12.64 -5.62
CA LEU A 28 8.14 12.83 -4.31
C LEU A 28 9.64 12.60 -4.44
N ASP A 29 10.43 13.62 -4.14
CA ASP A 29 11.86 13.52 -4.19
C ASP A 29 12.43 12.92 -2.89
N ARG A 30 13.71 12.54 -2.92
CA ARG A 30 14.38 11.99 -1.75
C ARG A 30 14.29 12.90 -0.52
N GLU A 31 14.52 14.19 -0.72
CA GLU A 31 14.51 15.17 0.37
C GLU A 31 13.13 15.28 1.00
N ASP A 32 12.08 15.23 0.19
CA ASP A 32 10.68 15.22 0.64
C ASP A 32 10.35 13.96 1.44
N VAL A 33 10.84 12.76 1.01
CA VAL A 33 10.65 11.53 1.79
C VAL A 33 11.27 11.69 3.19
N VAL A 34 12.49 12.21 3.26
CA VAL A 34 13.18 12.45 4.54
C VAL A 34 12.41 13.42 5.42
N ALA A 35 11.89 14.52 4.83
CA ALA A 35 11.09 15.51 5.55
C ALA A 35 9.78 14.92 6.09
N LEU A 36 9.02 14.20 5.25
CA LEU A 36 7.76 13.56 5.66
C LEU A 36 7.97 12.49 6.74
N VAL A 37 9.05 11.73 6.65
CA VAL A 37 9.39 10.73 7.67
C VAL A 37 9.77 11.42 9.00
N ALA A 38 10.53 12.50 8.95
CA ALA A 38 10.90 13.28 10.13
C ALA A 38 9.65 13.84 10.82
N GLU A 39 8.70 14.38 10.06
CA GLU A 39 7.43 14.88 10.56
C GLU A 39 6.61 13.80 11.27
N VAL A 40 6.38 12.66 10.60
CA VAL A 40 5.59 11.55 11.15
C VAL A 40 6.21 10.93 12.40
N THR A 41 7.55 10.91 12.49
CA THR A 41 8.27 10.28 13.61
C THR A 41 8.62 11.26 14.74
N GLY A 42 8.50 12.58 14.51
CA GLY A 42 8.98 13.62 15.41
C GLY A 42 10.51 13.59 15.60
N ARG A 43 11.24 12.99 14.66
CA ARG A 43 12.70 12.84 14.71
C ARG A 43 13.37 13.83 13.75
N SER A 44 14.61 14.25 14.10
CA SER A 44 15.41 15.05 13.18
C SER A 44 15.78 14.24 11.93
N SER A 45 15.95 14.94 10.80
CA SER A 45 16.33 14.36 9.50
C SER A 45 17.67 13.58 9.51
N ASP A 46 18.48 13.73 10.54
CA ASP A 46 19.77 13.04 10.70
C ASP A 46 19.63 11.64 11.34
N THR A 47 18.43 11.23 11.69
CA THR A 47 18.21 9.95 12.35
C THR A 47 17.93 8.86 11.31
N THR A 48 18.57 7.69 11.46
CA THR A 48 18.25 6.52 10.65
C THR A 48 16.81 6.12 10.89
N VAL A 49 16.02 6.03 9.82
CA VAL A 49 14.62 5.62 9.84
C VAL A 49 14.53 4.18 9.35
N ASP A 50 13.70 3.40 10.00
CA ASP A 50 13.49 2.02 9.60
C ASP A 50 12.69 1.93 8.28
N ALA A 51 12.89 0.82 7.57
CA ALA A 51 12.29 0.59 6.27
C ALA A 51 10.75 0.51 6.32
N MET A 52 10.19 0.06 7.43
CA MET A 52 8.74 -0.04 7.63
C MET A 52 8.10 1.35 7.70
N THR A 53 8.65 2.23 8.53
CA THR A 53 8.18 3.63 8.65
C THR A 53 8.29 4.36 7.32
N THR A 54 9.40 4.18 6.60
CA THR A 54 9.56 4.78 5.26
C THR A 54 8.50 4.28 4.30
N ALA A 55 8.25 2.97 4.25
CA ALA A 55 7.23 2.40 3.37
C ALA A 55 5.82 2.90 3.71
N VAL A 56 5.47 3.06 4.99
CA VAL A 56 4.18 3.63 5.42
C VAL A 56 4.01 5.08 4.94
N VAL A 57 5.06 5.90 5.05
CA VAL A 57 5.01 7.30 4.58
C VAL A 57 4.87 7.36 3.06
N VAL A 58 5.64 6.55 2.34
CA VAL A 58 5.57 6.45 0.88
C VAL A 58 4.22 5.91 0.42
N ASP A 59 3.68 4.90 1.09
CA ASP A 59 2.35 4.36 0.81
C ASP A 59 1.26 5.42 0.97
N ARG A 60 1.33 6.21 2.04
CA ARG A 60 0.42 7.32 2.28
C ARG A 60 0.49 8.34 1.13
N PHE A 61 1.69 8.74 0.72
CA PHE A 61 1.86 9.62 -0.43
C PHE A 61 1.18 9.05 -1.68
N VAL A 62 1.45 7.77 -2.01
CA VAL A 62 0.87 7.11 -3.17
C VAL A 62 -0.66 7.13 -3.13
N GLN A 63 -1.24 6.72 -2.01
CA GLN A 63 -2.69 6.62 -1.87
C GLN A 63 -3.39 7.98 -2.06
N TYR A 64 -2.87 9.03 -1.43
CA TYR A 64 -3.52 10.34 -1.46
C TYR A 64 -3.29 11.09 -2.78
N GLU A 65 -2.09 11.01 -3.37
CA GLU A 65 -1.84 11.59 -4.70
C GLU A 65 -2.68 10.88 -5.77
N ALA A 66 -2.79 9.55 -5.69
CA ALA A 66 -3.64 8.79 -6.58
C ALA A 66 -5.12 9.20 -6.44
N LEU A 67 -5.59 9.46 -5.23
CA LEU A 67 -6.95 9.94 -5.01
C LEU A 67 -7.19 11.32 -5.63
N VAL A 68 -6.28 12.27 -5.39
CA VAL A 68 -6.38 13.63 -5.98
C VAL A 68 -6.41 13.56 -7.50
N ASP A 69 -5.53 12.74 -8.08
CA ASP A 69 -5.42 12.56 -9.53
C ASP A 69 -6.66 11.84 -10.11
N LEU A 70 -7.18 10.82 -9.41
CA LEU A 70 -8.40 10.14 -9.81
C LEU A 70 -9.61 11.08 -9.81
N LEU A 71 -9.80 11.84 -8.76
CA LEU A 71 -10.91 12.77 -8.66
C LEU A 71 -10.86 13.85 -9.74
N ALA A 72 -9.66 14.35 -10.08
CA ALA A 72 -9.46 15.33 -11.14
C ALA A 72 -9.88 14.82 -12.52
N ASP A 73 -9.71 13.52 -12.83
CA ASP A 73 -10.17 12.91 -14.08
C ASP A 73 -11.70 12.98 -14.26
N TYR A 74 -12.43 13.17 -13.16
CA TYR A 74 -13.90 13.29 -13.13
C TYR A 74 -14.37 14.70 -12.77
N ASP A 75 -13.53 15.72 -13.02
CA ASP A 75 -13.79 17.13 -12.76
C ASP A 75 -14.10 17.44 -11.27
N VAL A 76 -13.67 16.56 -10.35
CA VAL A 76 -13.80 16.76 -8.90
C VAL A 76 -12.51 17.41 -8.38
N VAL A 77 -12.48 18.71 -8.38
CA VAL A 77 -11.33 19.53 -7.96
C VAL A 77 -11.76 20.50 -6.87
N ALA A 78 -11.04 20.50 -5.76
CA ALA A 78 -11.34 21.38 -4.64
C ALA A 78 -11.21 22.86 -5.03
N THR A 79 -12.24 23.63 -4.73
CA THR A 79 -12.28 25.08 -4.87
C THR A 79 -11.33 25.78 -3.88
N SER A 80 -11.12 27.07 -4.05
CA SER A 80 -10.29 27.86 -3.12
C SER A 80 -10.90 27.90 -1.71
N GLU A 81 -12.22 27.88 -1.58
CA GLU A 81 -12.95 27.88 -0.30
C GLU A 81 -12.77 26.54 0.41
N GLU A 82 -12.93 25.40 -0.29
CA GLU A 82 -12.74 24.05 0.26
C GLU A 82 -11.29 23.84 0.70
N ARG A 83 -10.32 24.31 -0.09
CA ARG A 83 -8.90 24.29 0.29
C ARG A 83 -8.60 25.16 1.53
N SER A 84 -9.27 26.32 1.67
CA SER A 84 -9.16 27.13 2.88
C SER A 84 -9.71 26.40 4.10
N THR A 85 -10.87 25.75 3.96
CA THR A 85 -11.49 24.97 5.03
C THR A 85 -10.58 23.79 5.43
N ALA A 86 -10.02 23.08 4.47
CA ALA A 86 -9.06 22.00 4.72
C ALA A 86 -7.81 22.49 5.44
N ARG A 87 -7.29 23.66 5.04
CA ARG A 87 -6.16 24.32 5.73
C ARG A 87 -6.47 24.61 7.19
N ASP A 88 -7.62 25.24 7.47
CA ASP A 88 -8.00 25.62 8.82
C ASP A 88 -8.17 24.38 9.71
N ARG A 89 -8.70 23.29 9.16
CA ARG A 89 -8.81 21.98 9.83
C ARG A 89 -7.42 21.42 10.20
N LEU A 90 -6.47 21.44 9.25
CA LEU A 90 -5.10 20.97 9.51
C LEU A 90 -4.38 21.79 10.57
N LEU A 91 -4.50 23.12 10.51
CA LEU A 91 -3.93 24.01 11.53
C LEU A 91 -4.56 23.79 12.91
N ALA A 92 -5.87 23.57 12.97
CA ALA A 92 -6.57 23.22 14.21
C ALA A 92 -6.15 21.86 14.77
N ALA A 93 -5.74 20.93 13.89
CA ALA A 93 -5.16 19.64 14.25
C ALA A 93 -3.67 19.72 14.67
N GLY A 94 -3.05 20.91 14.62
CA GLY A 94 -1.70 21.16 15.09
C GLY A 94 -0.61 21.09 14.02
N VAL A 95 -0.96 21.06 12.73
CA VAL A 95 0.04 21.16 11.65
C VAL A 95 0.65 22.56 11.66
N ASP A 96 1.99 22.63 11.59
CA ASP A 96 2.72 23.91 11.58
C ASP A 96 2.36 24.73 10.30
N PRO A 97 1.97 26.00 10.44
CA PRO A 97 1.73 26.89 9.30
C PRO A 97 2.94 27.04 8.36
N GLY A 98 4.15 26.85 8.87
CA GLY A 98 5.41 26.92 8.13
C GLY A 98 5.87 25.59 7.55
N ASP A 99 5.10 24.51 7.71
CA ASP A 99 5.46 23.19 7.19
C ASP A 99 5.53 23.19 5.65
N PRO A 100 6.66 22.82 5.05
CA PRO A 100 6.79 22.73 3.60
C PRO A 100 5.79 21.76 2.95
N SER A 101 5.31 20.74 3.67
CA SER A 101 4.33 19.77 3.19
C SER A 101 2.89 20.30 3.25
N LEU A 102 2.63 21.38 3.97
CA LEU A 102 1.28 21.91 4.19
C LEU A 102 0.46 22.11 2.89
N PRO A 103 0.99 22.65 1.78
CA PRO A 103 0.21 22.78 0.56
C PRO A 103 -0.29 21.43 0.01
N ARG A 104 0.51 20.38 0.14
CA ARG A 104 0.15 19.00 -0.25
C ARG A 104 -0.89 18.43 0.69
N LEU A 105 -0.70 18.55 1.98
CA LEU A 105 -1.65 18.10 3.00
C LEU A 105 -3.02 18.75 2.83
N ILE A 106 -3.07 20.04 2.48
CA ILE A 106 -4.31 20.75 2.13
C ILE A 106 -5.01 20.09 0.94
N GLY A 107 -4.26 19.73 -0.10
CA GLY A 107 -4.79 19.03 -1.27
C GLY A 107 -5.41 17.68 -0.90
N TRP A 108 -4.72 16.89 -0.11
CA TRP A 108 -5.19 15.60 0.37
C TRP A 108 -6.41 15.70 1.27
N GLN A 109 -6.39 16.63 2.23
CA GLN A 109 -7.53 16.84 3.13
C GLN A 109 -8.76 17.31 2.35
N ALA A 110 -8.59 18.24 1.42
CA ALA A 110 -9.69 18.71 0.59
C ALA A 110 -10.27 17.60 -0.29
N ALA A 111 -9.43 16.72 -0.84
CA ALA A 111 -9.88 15.55 -1.60
C ALA A 111 -10.71 14.58 -0.73
N LEU A 112 -10.28 14.32 0.50
CA LEU A 112 -11.04 13.50 1.44
C LEU A 112 -12.38 14.16 1.81
N ASP A 113 -12.39 15.46 2.06
CA ASP A 113 -13.61 16.22 2.37
C ASP A 113 -14.61 16.14 1.20
N LEU A 114 -14.13 16.23 -0.06
CA LEU A 114 -14.97 16.04 -1.25
C LEU A 114 -15.55 14.62 -1.34
N VAL A 115 -14.76 13.61 -0.98
CA VAL A 115 -15.26 12.22 -0.93
C VAL A 115 -16.34 12.06 0.15
N GLU A 116 -16.14 12.68 1.30
CA GLU A 116 -17.09 12.63 2.42
C GLU A 116 -18.43 13.32 2.07
N VAL A 117 -18.36 14.46 1.36
CA VAL A 117 -19.53 15.15 0.84
C VAL A 117 -20.22 14.32 -0.26
N GLY A 118 -19.43 13.61 -1.07
CA GLY A 118 -19.91 12.80 -2.17
C GLY A 118 -20.33 13.66 -3.37
N GLY A 119 -21.17 13.08 -4.21
CA GLY A 119 -21.70 13.73 -5.40
C GLY A 119 -21.43 12.94 -6.68
N PRO A 120 -22.06 13.36 -7.81
CA PRO A 120 -22.03 12.56 -9.04
C PRO A 120 -20.63 12.28 -9.58
N GLY A 121 -19.70 13.25 -9.51
CA GLY A 121 -18.33 13.07 -9.97
C GLY A 121 -17.54 12.10 -9.10
N VAL A 122 -17.72 12.16 -7.77
CA VAL A 122 -17.08 11.23 -6.82
C VAL A 122 -17.61 9.81 -7.03
N GLY A 123 -18.92 9.65 -7.16
CA GLY A 123 -19.56 8.37 -7.49
C GLY A 123 -19.06 7.82 -8.83
N ALA A 124 -19.00 8.65 -9.88
CA ALA A 124 -18.50 8.24 -11.19
C ALA A 124 -17.03 7.78 -11.14
N ALA A 125 -16.17 8.47 -10.39
CA ALA A 125 -14.78 8.07 -10.20
C ALA A 125 -14.65 6.69 -9.56
N TYR A 126 -15.51 6.38 -8.59
CA TYR A 126 -15.57 5.06 -7.96
C TYR A 126 -16.11 4.00 -8.93
N GLU A 127 -17.29 4.24 -9.52
CA GLU A 127 -18.01 3.29 -10.37
C GLU A 127 -17.20 2.87 -11.60
N ALA A 128 -16.40 3.77 -12.17
CA ALA A 128 -15.54 3.45 -13.31
C ALA A 128 -14.43 2.44 -12.99
N HIS A 129 -14.05 2.31 -11.72
CA HIS A 129 -12.92 1.47 -11.29
C HIS A 129 -13.30 0.40 -10.26
N VAL A 130 -14.57 0.39 -9.81
CA VAL A 130 -15.03 -0.52 -8.74
C VAL A 130 -14.85 -2.00 -9.09
N GLY A 131 -14.80 -2.35 -10.36
CA GLY A 131 -14.47 -3.70 -10.81
C GLY A 131 -13.14 -4.25 -10.28
N LEU A 132 -12.20 -3.35 -9.89
CA LEU A 132 -10.96 -3.74 -9.22
C LEU A 132 -11.19 -4.30 -7.81
N LEU A 133 -12.35 -3.99 -7.20
CA LEU A 133 -12.76 -4.47 -5.88
C LEU A 133 -13.78 -5.61 -5.95
N SER A 134 -14.06 -6.14 -7.13
CA SER A 134 -15.08 -7.19 -7.34
C SER A 134 -14.59 -8.61 -6.98
N TYR A 135 -13.53 -8.71 -6.21
CA TYR A 135 -12.97 -10.00 -5.80
C TYR A 135 -12.88 -10.11 -4.29
N GLU A 136 -13.31 -11.25 -3.78
CA GLU A 136 -13.08 -11.68 -2.40
C GLU A 136 -12.13 -12.87 -2.38
N LEU A 137 -11.22 -12.84 -1.42
CA LEU A 137 -10.34 -13.94 -1.09
C LEU A 137 -10.94 -14.72 0.09
N CYS A 138 -11.28 -15.98 -0.13
CA CYS A 138 -11.68 -16.90 0.94
C CYS A 138 -10.43 -17.70 1.31
N THR A 139 -9.96 -17.53 2.54
CA THR A 139 -8.71 -18.15 2.98
C THR A 139 -8.83 -18.75 4.36
N SER A 140 -7.96 -19.71 4.63
CA SER A 140 -7.69 -20.21 5.97
C SER A 140 -6.20 -20.09 6.25
N HIS A 141 -5.80 -19.85 7.51
CA HIS A 141 -4.40 -19.78 7.86
C HIS A 141 -4.06 -20.49 9.16
N ILE A 142 -2.79 -20.88 9.29
CA ILE A 142 -2.16 -21.33 10.53
C ILE A 142 -1.06 -20.31 10.84
N LEU A 143 -1.15 -19.67 12.00
CA LEU A 143 -0.17 -18.70 12.48
C LEU A 143 0.73 -19.35 13.52
N VAL A 144 2.05 -19.25 13.33
CA VAL A 144 3.06 -19.74 14.28
C VAL A 144 4.14 -18.70 14.51
N SER A 145 4.87 -18.79 15.63
CA SER A 145 5.88 -17.79 15.98
C SER A 145 7.23 -17.98 15.27
N ALA A 146 7.56 -19.21 14.87
CA ALA A 146 8.83 -19.53 14.25
C ALA A 146 8.65 -20.05 12.82
N GLU A 147 9.62 -19.73 11.95
CA GLU A 147 9.62 -20.18 10.55
C GLU A 147 9.73 -21.71 10.45
N ASP A 148 10.54 -22.32 11.33
CA ASP A 148 10.70 -23.78 11.37
C ASP A 148 9.39 -24.51 11.73
N ASP A 149 8.56 -23.92 12.61
CA ASP A 149 7.23 -24.45 12.93
C ASP A 149 6.30 -24.39 11.71
N ALA A 150 6.37 -23.31 10.93
CA ALA A 150 5.59 -23.18 9.70
C ALA A 150 6.04 -24.21 8.64
N HIS A 151 7.34 -24.45 8.50
CA HIS A 151 7.83 -25.53 7.66
C HIS A 151 7.38 -26.92 8.11
N ALA A 152 7.35 -27.17 9.43
CA ALA A 152 6.82 -28.43 9.98
C ALA A 152 5.33 -28.60 9.66
N VAL A 153 4.53 -27.54 9.75
CA VAL A 153 3.11 -27.55 9.36
C VAL A 153 2.97 -27.87 7.87
N ILE A 154 3.73 -27.20 7.00
CA ILE A 154 3.70 -27.47 5.54
C ILE A 154 4.04 -28.93 5.27
N HIS A 155 5.08 -29.46 5.89
CA HIS A 155 5.45 -30.87 5.72
C HIS A 155 4.34 -31.84 6.13
N LEU A 156 3.63 -31.55 7.23
CA LEU A 156 2.49 -32.36 7.67
C LEU A 156 1.34 -32.29 6.65
N LEU A 157 1.08 -31.11 6.08
CA LEU A 157 0.05 -30.94 5.06
C LEU A 157 0.41 -31.68 3.77
N ASP A 158 1.66 -31.63 3.32
CA ASP A 158 2.17 -32.35 2.13
C ASP A 158 2.07 -33.88 2.30
N THR A 159 2.10 -34.37 3.53
CA THR A 159 1.93 -35.80 3.86
C THR A 159 0.47 -36.20 4.12
N GLY A 160 -0.49 -35.31 3.86
CA GLY A 160 -1.93 -35.57 3.93
C GLY A 160 -2.58 -35.18 5.25
N GLY A 161 -1.92 -34.36 6.08
CA GLY A 161 -2.48 -33.81 7.30
C GLY A 161 -3.72 -32.95 7.01
N ASP A 162 -4.69 -32.97 7.92
CA ASP A 162 -5.88 -32.12 7.82
C ASP A 162 -5.57 -30.70 8.29
N PHE A 163 -5.81 -29.72 7.42
CA PHE A 163 -5.50 -28.32 7.68
C PHE A 163 -6.23 -27.77 8.91
N ALA A 164 -7.53 -28.07 9.02
CA ALA A 164 -8.33 -27.54 10.11
C ALA A 164 -7.92 -28.14 11.46
N ALA A 165 -7.62 -29.44 11.49
CA ALA A 165 -7.12 -30.10 12.70
C ALA A 165 -5.75 -29.55 13.13
N LEU A 166 -4.86 -29.28 12.18
CA LEU A 166 -3.57 -28.64 12.45
C LEU A 166 -3.77 -27.21 12.96
N ALA A 167 -4.65 -26.42 12.35
CA ALA A 167 -4.97 -25.07 12.80
C ALA A 167 -5.44 -25.07 14.27
N VAL A 168 -6.38 -25.94 14.62
CA VAL A 168 -6.87 -26.09 16.02
C VAL A 168 -5.74 -26.47 16.97
N SER A 169 -4.81 -27.30 16.52
CA SER A 169 -3.74 -27.86 17.36
C SER A 169 -2.58 -26.89 17.59
N VAL A 170 -2.15 -26.12 16.56
CA VAL A 170 -0.89 -25.36 16.63
C VAL A 170 -1.03 -23.89 16.30
N SER A 171 -2.16 -23.43 15.73
CA SER A 171 -2.31 -22.01 15.38
C SER A 171 -2.36 -21.12 16.61
N GLN A 172 -1.59 -20.06 16.59
CA GLN A 172 -1.55 -19.04 17.63
C GLN A 172 -2.50 -17.86 17.34
N ASP A 173 -3.26 -17.93 16.25
CA ASP A 173 -4.28 -16.92 15.98
C ASP A 173 -5.52 -17.15 16.86
N PRO A 174 -5.83 -16.22 17.81
CA PRO A 174 -6.96 -16.39 18.71
C PRO A 174 -8.31 -16.26 17.99
N GLY A 175 -8.33 -15.62 16.81
CA GLY A 175 -9.56 -15.36 16.05
C GLY A 175 -10.01 -16.58 15.24
N SER A 176 -9.10 -17.23 14.55
CA SER A 176 -9.43 -18.30 13.61
C SER A 176 -8.92 -19.69 14.01
N GLY A 177 -7.92 -19.80 14.87
CA GLY A 177 -7.28 -21.08 15.19
C GLY A 177 -8.27 -22.14 15.62
N GLN A 178 -9.16 -21.85 16.56
CA GLN A 178 -10.19 -22.77 17.06
C GLN A 178 -11.31 -23.05 16.03
N SER A 179 -11.37 -22.28 14.96
CA SER A 179 -12.32 -22.45 13.85
C SER A 179 -11.66 -23.11 12.62
N GLY A 180 -10.60 -23.89 12.84
CA GLY A 180 -9.87 -24.56 11.77
C GLY A 180 -9.06 -23.62 10.89
N GLY A 181 -8.72 -22.43 11.38
CA GLY A 181 -7.95 -21.42 10.70
C GLY A 181 -8.73 -20.56 9.72
N SER A 182 -10.04 -20.71 9.57
CA SER A 182 -10.84 -19.99 8.59
C SER A 182 -10.89 -18.50 8.87
N LEU A 183 -10.55 -17.69 7.85
CA LEU A 183 -10.65 -16.23 7.87
C LEU A 183 -11.90 -15.72 7.14
N GLY A 184 -12.69 -16.64 6.56
CA GLY A 184 -13.83 -16.29 5.73
C GLY A 184 -13.43 -15.75 4.37
N CYS A 185 -14.38 -15.06 3.72
CA CYS A 185 -14.18 -14.39 2.45
C CYS A 185 -14.19 -12.87 2.67
N VAL A 186 -13.14 -12.20 2.25
CA VAL A 186 -12.99 -10.76 2.45
C VAL A 186 -12.49 -10.08 1.16
N PRO A 187 -12.85 -8.82 0.92
CA PRO A 187 -12.35 -8.05 -0.20
C PRO A 187 -10.83 -7.91 -0.18
N LEU A 188 -10.22 -7.72 -1.35
CA LEU A 188 -8.81 -7.33 -1.46
C LEU A 188 -8.54 -6.05 -0.64
N GLY A 189 -7.39 -5.98 0.02
CA GLY A 189 -7.00 -4.89 0.92
C GLY A 189 -7.40 -5.13 2.38
N SER A 190 -8.05 -6.26 2.72
CA SER A 190 -8.47 -6.58 4.07
C SER A 190 -7.36 -7.17 4.94
N PHE A 191 -6.40 -7.87 4.33
CA PHE A 191 -5.27 -8.47 5.04
C PHE A 191 -4.02 -7.58 5.00
N VAL A 192 -3.03 -7.93 5.82
CA VAL A 192 -1.72 -7.27 5.73
C VAL A 192 -1.08 -7.52 4.36
N PRO A 193 -0.37 -6.53 3.78
CA PRO A 193 0.12 -6.61 2.39
C PRO A 193 0.97 -7.85 2.08
N THR A 194 1.76 -8.33 3.04
CA THR A 194 2.58 -9.54 2.87
C THR A 194 1.75 -10.80 2.69
N PHE A 195 0.62 -10.90 3.40
CA PHE A 195 -0.33 -12.01 3.30
C PHE A 195 -1.01 -12.01 1.93
N GLU A 196 -1.61 -10.89 1.52
CA GLU A 196 -2.32 -10.80 0.23
C GLU A 196 -1.39 -11.02 -0.96
N ARG A 197 -0.17 -10.46 -0.90
CA ARG A 197 0.83 -10.70 -1.94
C ARG A 197 1.15 -12.18 -2.10
N ALA A 198 1.32 -12.88 -0.99
CA ALA A 198 1.61 -14.31 -1.03
C ALA A 198 0.44 -15.10 -1.62
N VAL A 199 -0.80 -14.77 -1.25
CA VAL A 199 -2.01 -15.37 -1.82
C VAL A 199 -2.11 -15.13 -3.30
N LEU A 200 -1.96 -13.87 -3.76
CA LEU A 200 -2.06 -13.51 -5.17
C LEU A 200 -0.91 -14.11 -6.01
N GLY A 201 0.29 -14.19 -5.44
CA GLY A 201 1.42 -14.89 -6.06
C GLY A 201 1.14 -16.38 -6.24
N ALA A 202 0.64 -17.05 -5.21
CA ALA A 202 0.27 -18.45 -5.26
C ALA A 202 -0.83 -18.72 -6.31
N LEU A 203 -1.86 -17.86 -6.36
CA LEU A 203 -2.92 -17.96 -7.37
C LEU A 203 -2.38 -17.82 -8.80
N ALA A 204 -1.42 -16.92 -9.04
CA ALA A 204 -0.79 -16.76 -10.35
C ALA A 204 0.00 -18.00 -10.78
N GLU A 205 0.49 -18.80 -9.83
CA GLU A 205 1.19 -20.06 -10.03
C GLU A 205 0.26 -21.29 -10.02
N GLY A 206 -1.04 -21.08 -9.77
CA GLY A 206 -2.03 -22.17 -9.67
C GLY A 206 -1.94 -22.97 -8.39
N LEU A 207 -1.36 -22.40 -7.34
CA LEU A 207 -1.20 -23.03 -6.03
C LEU A 207 -2.38 -22.67 -5.12
N SER A 208 -2.76 -23.60 -4.25
CA SER A 208 -3.79 -23.41 -3.22
C SER A 208 -3.24 -23.35 -1.79
N LEU A 209 -1.94 -23.52 -1.63
CA LEU A 209 -1.23 -23.44 -0.35
C LEU A 209 0.03 -22.60 -0.53
N VAL A 210 0.29 -21.70 0.42
CA VAL A 210 1.49 -20.87 0.41
C VAL A 210 1.99 -20.63 1.83
N GLY A 211 3.30 -20.62 1.99
CA GLY A 211 3.99 -20.36 3.24
C GLY A 211 5.44 -20.88 3.21
N PRO A 212 6.26 -20.56 4.22
CA PRO A 212 5.99 -19.61 5.31
C PRO A 212 5.88 -18.16 4.83
N VAL A 213 4.85 -17.44 5.25
CA VAL A 213 4.67 -16.02 4.93
C VAL A 213 4.93 -15.19 6.18
N PRO A 214 6.00 -14.37 6.24
CA PRO A 214 6.29 -13.56 7.41
C PRO A 214 5.37 -12.34 7.51
N SER A 215 4.98 -12.01 8.74
CA SER A 215 4.28 -10.77 9.08
C SER A 215 4.71 -10.27 10.46
N GLN A 216 4.16 -9.15 10.89
CA GLN A 216 4.34 -8.65 12.27
C GLN A 216 3.76 -9.57 13.35
N PHE A 217 2.92 -10.52 12.98
CA PHE A 217 2.26 -11.47 13.90
C PHE A 217 3.02 -12.80 14.01
N GLY A 218 3.94 -13.10 13.10
CA GLY A 218 4.64 -14.37 12.99
C GLY A 218 4.67 -14.87 11.55
N PHE A 219 4.66 -16.18 11.40
CA PHE A 219 4.70 -16.88 10.12
C PHE A 219 3.36 -17.55 9.84
N HIS A 220 2.81 -17.28 8.65
CA HIS A 220 1.54 -17.84 8.22
C HIS A 220 1.79 -18.99 7.25
N VAL A 221 1.04 -20.06 7.40
CA VAL A 221 0.78 -21.05 6.36
C VAL A 221 -0.65 -20.82 5.91
N ILE A 222 -0.84 -20.47 4.63
CA ILE A 222 -2.12 -19.96 4.12
C ILE A 222 -2.66 -20.97 3.10
N ARG A 223 -3.89 -21.39 3.30
CA ARG A 223 -4.66 -22.14 2.29
C ARG A 223 -5.65 -21.19 1.62
N ILE A 224 -5.66 -21.23 0.30
CA ILE A 224 -6.62 -20.49 -0.52
C ILE A 224 -7.80 -21.41 -0.77
N ASP A 225 -8.93 -21.09 -0.17
CA ASP A 225 -10.13 -21.92 -0.22
C ASP A 225 -10.93 -21.62 -1.50
N GLU A 226 -11.09 -20.33 -1.85
CA GLU A 226 -11.84 -19.89 -3.00
C GLU A 226 -11.48 -18.43 -3.35
N VAL A 227 -11.61 -18.07 -4.63
CA VAL A 227 -11.67 -16.67 -5.07
C VAL A 227 -13.06 -16.43 -5.64
N ARG A 228 -13.79 -15.51 -5.06
CA ARG A 228 -15.15 -15.16 -5.49
C ARG A 228 -15.17 -13.87 -6.28
N THR A 229 -15.94 -13.85 -7.35
CA THR A 229 -16.36 -12.59 -7.96
C THR A 229 -17.65 -12.17 -7.26
N VAL A 230 -17.70 -10.94 -6.79
CA VAL A 230 -18.87 -10.37 -6.12
C VAL A 230 -19.31 -9.10 -6.85
N ASP A 231 -20.60 -8.80 -6.77
CA ASP A 231 -21.08 -7.52 -7.24
C ASP A 231 -20.51 -6.41 -6.35
N PRO A 232 -19.88 -5.40 -6.94
CA PRO A 232 -19.30 -4.32 -6.17
C PRO A 232 -20.38 -3.54 -5.42
N VAL A 233 -20.05 -3.05 -4.23
CA VAL A 233 -20.91 -2.18 -3.46
C VAL A 233 -21.03 -0.84 -4.20
N GLN A 234 -22.24 -0.35 -4.41
CA GLN A 234 -22.48 0.96 -5.02
C GLN A 234 -21.95 2.08 -4.11
N PHE A 235 -21.47 3.18 -4.70
CA PHE A 235 -20.83 4.27 -3.95
C PHE A 235 -21.70 4.78 -2.79
N GLU A 236 -22.99 5.01 -3.05
CA GLU A 236 -23.94 5.52 -2.06
C GLU A 236 -24.14 4.58 -0.85
N ALA A 237 -23.89 3.28 -1.03
CA ALA A 237 -24.00 2.28 0.03
C ALA A 237 -22.74 2.11 0.85
N LEU A 238 -21.63 2.74 0.46
CA LEU A 238 -20.35 2.64 1.20
C LEU A 238 -20.41 3.35 2.56
N GLY A 239 -21.10 4.49 2.63
CA GLY A 239 -21.16 5.29 3.85
C GLY A 239 -19.75 5.64 4.39
N PRO A 240 -19.45 5.35 5.67
CA PRO A 240 -18.13 5.67 6.27
C PRO A 240 -16.94 4.97 5.59
N ARG A 241 -17.17 3.97 4.73
CA ARG A 241 -16.12 3.25 4.01
C ARG A 241 -15.72 3.91 2.68
N ALA A 242 -16.44 4.97 2.26
CA ALA A 242 -16.23 5.60 0.95
C ALA A 242 -14.80 6.08 0.73
N SER A 243 -14.21 6.76 1.72
CA SER A 243 -12.83 7.25 1.63
C SER A 243 -11.82 6.11 1.50
N ALA A 244 -11.96 5.04 2.29
CA ALA A 244 -11.07 3.89 2.21
C ALA A 244 -11.19 3.16 0.86
N ALA A 245 -12.41 2.97 0.36
CA ALA A 245 -12.67 2.33 -0.92
C ALA A 245 -12.11 3.16 -2.09
N LEU A 246 -12.30 4.48 -2.08
CA LEU A 246 -11.76 5.37 -3.12
C LEU A 246 -10.22 5.44 -3.08
N LEU A 247 -9.60 5.49 -1.91
CA LEU A 247 -8.14 5.42 -1.79
C LEU A 247 -7.59 4.13 -2.40
N GLN A 248 -8.23 2.99 -2.12
CA GLN A 248 -7.83 1.71 -2.69
C GLN A 248 -8.00 1.67 -4.21
N VAL A 249 -9.17 2.05 -4.72
CA VAL A 249 -9.45 2.13 -6.15
C VAL A 249 -8.47 3.07 -6.85
N ALA A 250 -8.21 4.24 -6.27
CA ALA A 250 -7.27 5.22 -6.81
C ALA A 250 -5.86 4.63 -6.94
N GLY A 251 -5.32 4.04 -5.87
CA GLY A 251 -4.00 3.41 -5.90
C GLY A 251 -3.89 2.31 -6.96
N LEU A 252 -4.92 1.46 -7.09
CA LEU A 252 -4.96 0.38 -8.09
C LEU A 252 -5.11 0.88 -9.53
N SER A 253 -5.76 2.03 -9.75
CA SER A 253 -6.04 2.58 -11.08
C SER A 253 -4.90 3.41 -11.66
N ARG A 254 -3.85 3.72 -10.89
CA ARG A 254 -2.75 4.60 -11.30
C ARG A 254 -1.46 3.85 -11.62
N GLU A 255 -0.67 4.45 -12.51
CA GLU A 255 0.71 4.04 -12.67
C GLU A 255 1.54 4.61 -11.50
N VAL A 256 2.12 3.69 -10.73
CA VAL A 256 2.95 4.00 -9.57
C VAL A 256 4.34 3.44 -9.76
N GLN A 257 5.35 4.28 -9.52
CA GLN A 257 6.76 3.90 -9.53
C GLN A 257 7.36 4.29 -8.18
N VAL A 258 7.96 3.34 -7.48
CA VAL A 258 8.65 3.54 -6.21
C VAL A 258 10.09 3.08 -6.37
N ASP A 259 11.05 3.93 -6.01
CA ASP A 259 12.45 3.52 -5.95
C ASP A 259 12.63 2.47 -4.84
N ALA A 260 13.24 1.34 -5.19
CA ALA A 260 13.38 0.17 -4.32
C ALA A 260 14.06 0.44 -2.97
N ARG A 261 14.73 1.58 -2.80
CA ARG A 261 15.30 2.03 -1.52
C ARG A 261 14.25 2.46 -0.52
N TYR A 262 13.06 2.91 -0.99
CA TYR A 262 12.01 3.48 -0.16
C TYR A 262 10.80 2.56 -0.02
N GLY A 263 10.69 1.56 -0.88
CA GLY A 263 9.61 0.60 -0.84
C GLY A 263 9.48 -0.19 -2.14
N ILE A 264 8.53 -1.10 -2.17
CA ILE A 264 8.17 -1.88 -3.34
C ILE A 264 6.67 -1.67 -3.58
N TRP A 265 6.32 -1.08 -4.72
CA TRP A 265 4.92 -0.97 -5.10
C TRP A 265 4.36 -2.33 -5.50
N ASP A 266 3.36 -2.76 -4.78
CA ASP A 266 2.65 -4.00 -5.08
C ASP A 266 1.33 -3.68 -5.80
N ARG A 267 1.33 -3.91 -7.11
CA ARG A 267 0.17 -3.64 -7.97
C ARG A 267 -1.03 -4.53 -7.65
N ALA A 268 -0.82 -5.68 -7.07
CA ALA A 268 -1.90 -6.62 -6.79
C ALA A 268 -2.77 -6.15 -5.62
N VAL A 269 -2.13 -5.59 -4.58
CA VAL A 269 -2.83 -5.09 -3.39
C VAL A 269 -2.94 -3.57 -3.34
N GLY A 270 -2.32 -2.85 -4.29
CA GLY A 270 -2.34 -1.39 -4.33
C GLY A 270 -1.67 -0.73 -3.14
N ARG A 271 -0.57 -1.30 -2.62
CA ARG A 271 0.13 -0.82 -1.42
C ARG A 271 1.65 -0.85 -1.59
N VAL A 272 2.33 -0.01 -0.82
CA VAL A 272 3.79 -0.01 -0.76
C VAL A 272 4.25 -0.91 0.40
N ALA A 273 5.01 -1.94 0.04
CA ALA A 273 5.67 -2.80 1.01
C ALA A 273 7.07 -2.26 1.37
N PRO A 274 7.59 -2.57 2.57
CA PRO A 274 8.96 -2.26 2.91
C PRO A 274 9.95 -2.87 1.91
N PRO A 275 11.07 -2.18 1.62
CA PRO A 275 12.13 -2.75 0.79
C PRO A 275 12.69 -4.03 1.45
N ALA A 276 12.99 -5.02 0.64
CA ALA A 276 13.69 -6.20 1.11
C ALA A 276 15.05 -5.80 1.70
N GLY A 277 15.35 -6.27 2.90
CA GLY A 277 16.66 -5.99 3.52
C GLY A 277 17.82 -6.46 2.64
N PRO A 278 19.01 -5.86 2.76
CA PRO A 278 20.16 -6.15 1.89
C PRO A 278 20.60 -7.61 1.93
N LEU A 279 20.28 -8.32 2.99
CA LEU A 279 20.61 -9.75 3.15
C LEU A 279 19.54 -10.70 2.59
N ALA A 280 18.32 -10.22 2.31
CA ALA A 280 17.23 -11.09 1.85
C ALA A 280 17.59 -11.89 0.59
N PRO A 281 18.21 -11.32 -0.48
CA PRO A 281 18.62 -12.10 -1.65
C PRO A 281 19.73 -13.10 -1.34
N ALA A 282 20.64 -12.79 -0.40
CA ALA A 282 21.72 -13.69 -0.01
C ALA A 282 21.18 -14.88 0.80
N LEU A 283 20.25 -14.62 1.73
CA LEU A 283 19.61 -15.64 2.53
C LEU A 283 18.73 -16.56 1.68
N ALA A 284 18.01 -16.03 0.68
CA ALA A 284 17.24 -16.84 -0.24
C ALA A 284 18.09 -17.83 -1.03
N ARG A 285 19.34 -17.44 -1.43
CA ARG A 285 20.28 -18.32 -2.13
C ARG A 285 20.90 -19.40 -1.25
N LEU A 286 20.95 -19.19 0.06
CA LEU A 286 21.47 -20.18 1.00
C LEU A 286 20.42 -21.26 1.36
N ARG A 287 19.16 -21.00 1.04
CA ARG A 287 18.03 -21.90 1.30
C ARG A 287 17.60 -22.72 0.09
N SER A 288 18.15 -22.41 -1.11
CA SER A 288 17.99 -23.18 -2.34
C SER A 288 19.10 -24.23 -2.48
#